data_b78913213689171dcd52b078f24678d1
#
_entry.id   b78913213689171dcd52b078f24678d1
#
_cell.length_a   1.000
_cell.length_b   1.000
_cell.length_c   1.000
_cell.angle_alpha   90.00
_cell.angle_beta   90.00
_cell.angle_gamma   90.00
#
_symmetry.space_group_name_H-M   'P 1'
#
loop_
_entity.id
_entity.type
_entity.pdbx_description
1 polymer ?
#
loop_
_entity_poly.entity_id
_entity_poly.type
_entity_poly.pdbx_seq_one_letter_code
_entity_poly.pdbx_strand_id
1 'polypeptide(L)'
;AEKNETHPLIRHLNEKGLAARGDENIISEARALAAKTRKGQFAPGKIIQCVEEAINLDDFDEGMKKEAEYFIECLVNPQREAMIHIFFGERAASKINDVPKETPKLDISKAGIIGSGTMGGGIAMCFANIGIPVHIVDQDEENLKKGLAAIERNYKFMVDRGRMSAEQMEKTFGLISSGLSYEEISDVDIVIEAVYENLDLKLEIFKKLDEAVKDDAILASNTSGLDVDALADCTKRPEKVVGTHFFSPANIMRLL
;
A
#
# COMPACT_ATOMS: atom_id res chain seq x y z
N ALA A 1 -19.21 44.54 -19.99
CA ALA A 1 -20.40 44.14 -19.24
C ALA A 1 -20.34 42.61 -19.14
N GLU A 2 -19.73 42.09 -18.07
CA GLU A 2 -19.74 40.68 -17.73
C GLU A 2 -21.15 40.29 -17.34
N LYS A 3 -21.73 39.34 -18.05
CA LYS A 3 -22.98 38.72 -17.66
C LYS A 3 -22.72 37.96 -16.33
N ASN A 4 -23.27 38.48 -15.24
CA ASN A 4 -23.45 37.68 -14.01
C ASN A 4 -24.41 36.54 -14.33
N GLU A 5 -23.88 35.42 -14.77
CA GLU A 5 -24.64 34.18 -14.79
C GLU A 5 -24.81 33.75 -13.33
N THR A 6 -25.99 33.98 -12.80
CA THR A 6 -26.41 33.45 -11.49
C THR A 6 -26.49 31.95 -11.64
N HIS A 7 -25.54 31.24 -11.00
CA HIS A 7 -25.62 29.79 -10.93
C HIS A 7 -26.94 29.38 -10.25
N PRO A 8 -27.66 28.38 -10.78
CA PRO A 8 -28.87 27.89 -10.15
C PRO A 8 -28.57 27.42 -8.72
N LEU A 9 -29.47 27.74 -7.79
CA LEU A 9 -29.34 27.27 -6.42
C LEU A 9 -29.37 25.74 -6.39
N ILE A 10 -28.46 25.12 -5.63
CA ILE A 10 -28.33 23.65 -5.53
C ILE A 10 -29.68 23.00 -5.18
N ARG A 11 -30.50 23.64 -4.35
CA ARG A 11 -31.84 23.15 -3.98
C ARG A 11 -32.81 22.95 -5.16
N HIS A 12 -32.51 23.55 -6.30
CA HIS A 12 -33.31 23.40 -7.53
C HIS A 12 -32.75 22.36 -8.50
N LEU A 13 -31.59 21.77 -8.20
CA LEU A 13 -30.93 20.76 -9.01
C LEU A 13 -31.33 19.33 -8.58
N ASN A 14 -32.60 19.01 -8.60
CA ASN A 14 -33.13 17.73 -8.11
C ASN A 14 -33.53 16.73 -9.21
N GLU A 15 -33.29 17.04 -10.47
CA GLU A 15 -33.70 16.23 -11.64
C GLU A 15 -33.28 14.75 -11.50
N LYS A 16 -32.04 14.49 -11.08
CA LYS A 16 -31.50 13.14 -10.90
C LYS A 16 -32.17 12.41 -9.73
N GLY A 17 -32.47 13.11 -8.65
CA GLY A 17 -33.19 12.56 -7.51
C GLY A 17 -34.61 12.17 -7.88
N LEU A 18 -35.32 13.07 -8.58
CA LEU A 18 -36.66 12.80 -9.07
C LEU A 18 -36.71 11.63 -10.07
N ALA A 19 -35.71 11.51 -10.95
CA ALA A 19 -35.61 10.40 -11.88
C ALA A 19 -35.37 9.04 -11.20
N ALA A 20 -34.74 9.04 -10.02
CA ALA A 20 -34.48 7.84 -9.21
C ALA A 20 -35.65 7.48 -8.28
N ARG A 21 -36.63 8.35 -8.12
CA ARG A 21 -37.77 8.15 -7.22
C ARG A 21 -38.60 6.94 -7.66
N GLY A 22 -38.83 6.02 -6.71
CA GLY A 22 -39.56 4.77 -6.96
C GLY A 22 -38.69 3.61 -7.48
N ASP A 23 -37.42 3.80 -7.72
CA ASP A 23 -36.48 2.72 -8.03
C ASP A 23 -35.85 2.20 -6.72
N GLU A 24 -36.48 1.18 -6.13
CA GLU A 24 -35.99 0.55 -4.91
C GLU A 24 -34.64 -0.17 -5.08
N ASN A 25 -34.25 -0.50 -6.34
CA ASN A 25 -33.01 -1.22 -6.59
C ASN A 25 -31.78 -0.35 -6.32
N ILE A 26 -31.81 0.94 -6.62
CA ILE A 26 -30.67 1.85 -6.41
C ILE A 26 -30.19 1.83 -4.95
N ILE A 27 -31.11 1.95 -4.00
CA ILE A 27 -30.77 1.98 -2.57
C ILE A 27 -30.42 0.58 -2.08
N SER A 28 -31.10 -0.46 -2.51
CA SER A 28 -30.80 -1.84 -2.11
C SER A 28 -29.43 -2.29 -2.59
N GLU A 29 -29.07 -1.98 -3.84
CA GLU A 29 -27.74 -2.24 -4.41
C GLU A 29 -26.64 -1.47 -3.69
N ALA A 30 -26.87 -0.18 -3.37
CA ALA A 30 -25.93 0.63 -2.60
C ALA A 30 -25.68 0.03 -1.20
N ARG A 31 -26.75 -0.43 -0.52
CA ARG A 31 -26.66 -1.11 0.78
C ARG A 31 -25.89 -2.43 0.68
N ALA A 32 -26.17 -3.25 -0.33
CA ALA A 32 -25.46 -4.50 -0.57
C ALA A 32 -23.98 -4.27 -0.87
N LEU A 33 -23.65 -3.27 -1.69
CA LEU A 33 -22.27 -2.88 -1.98
C LEU A 33 -21.54 -2.39 -0.72
N ALA A 34 -22.18 -1.54 0.08
CA ALA A 34 -21.61 -1.04 1.35
C ALA A 34 -21.37 -2.20 2.33
N ALA A 35 -22.32 -3.11 2.49
CA ALA A 35 -22.17 -4.28 3.34
C ALA A 35 -20.98 -5.18 2.93
N LYS A 36 -20.71 -5.27 1.62
CA LYS A 36 -19.59 -6.05 1.08
C LYS A 36 -18.25 -5.34 1.19
N THR A 37 -18.19 -4.03 0.87
CA THR A 37 -16.94 -3.27 0.70
C THR A 37 -16.56 -2.43 1.92
N ARG A 38 -17.52 -2.10 2.78
CA ARG A 38 -17.40 -1.24 3.97
C ARG A 38 -17.89 -1.94 5.23
N LYS A 39 -17.61 -3.24 5.32
CA LYS A 39 -18.09 -4.11 6.40
C LYS A 39 -17.78 -3.53 7.78
N GLY A 40 -18.84 -3.40 8.59
CA GLY A 40 -18.75 -2.89 9.97
C GLY A 40 -18.62 -1.37 10.11
N GLN A 41 -18.53 -0.60 9.02
CA GLN A 41 -18.48 0.87 9.07
C GLN A 41 -19.90 1.45 9.21
N PHE A 42 -20.06 2.40 10.16
CA PHE A 42 -21.34 3.03 10.46
C PHE A 42 -21.72 4.11 9.44
N ALA A 43 -20.81 5.03 9.12
CA ALA A 43 -21.08 6.19 8.27
C ALA A 43 -21.59 5.86 6.85
N PRO A 44 -21.10 4.82 6.14
CA PRO A 44 -21.65 4.50 4.81
C PRO A 44 -23.15 4.22 4.81
N GLY A 45 -23.69 3.59 5.86
CA GLY A 45 -25.12 3.39 6.01
C GLY A 45 -25.88 4.72 6.14
N LYS A 46 -25.34 5.67 6.89
CA LYS A 46 -25.93 7.02 7.06
C LYS A 46 -25.87 7.84 5.76
N ILE A 47 -24.79 7.72 4.99
CA ILE A 47 -24.68 8.37 3.67
C ILE A 47 -25.77 7.86 2.73
N ILE A 48 -26.00 6.54 2.72
CA ILE A 48 -27.07 5.95 1.90
C ILE A 48 -28.44 6.45 2.35
N GLN A 49 -28.68 6.58 3.67
CA GLN A 49 -29.91 7.17 4.20
C GLN A 49 -30.10 8.63 3.73
N CYS A 50 -29.04 9.46 3.77
CA CYS A 50 -29.11 10.84 3.25
C CYS A 50 -29.50 10.87 1.77
N VAL A 51 -28.96 9.97 0.94
CA VAL A 51 -29.30 9.89 -0.48
C VAL A 51 -30.78 9.43 -0.66
N GLU A 52 -31.22 8.46 0.13
CA GLU A 52 -32.60 7.97 0.13
C GLU A 52 -33.61 9.08 0.49
N GLU A 53 -33.31 9.87 1.52
CA GLU A 53 -34.10 11.04 1.88
C GLU A 53 -34.10 12.11 0.76
N ALA A 54 -32.94 12.39 0.15
CA ALA A 54 -32.85 13.33 -0.95
C ALA A 54 -33.65 12.90 -2.20
N ILE A 55 -33.84 11.60 -2.39
CA ILE A 55 -34.69 11.05 -3.47
C ILE A 55 -36.18 11.18 -3.11
N ASN A 56 -36.55 10.90 -1.86
CA ASN A 56 -37.94 10.70 -1.47
C ASN A 56 -38.63 11.94 -0.89
N LEU A 57 -37.87 12.86 -0.27
CA LEU A 57 -38.42 14.09 0.28
C LEU A 57 -38.65 15.14 -0.81
N ASP A 58 -39.78 15.85 -0.71
CA ASP A 58 -40.11 16.97 -1.61
C ASP A 58 -39.50 18.30 -1.14
N ASP A 59 -39.31 18.44 0.18
CA ASP A 59 -38.75 19.64 0.80
C ASP A 59 -37.24 19.48 1.02
N PHE A 60 -36.46 20.32 0.35
CA PHE A 60 -35.02 20.37 0.49
C PHE A 60 -34.58 20.70 1.93
N ASP A 61 -35.27 21.60 2.62
CA ASP A 61 -34.89 22.02 3.97
C ASP A 61 -35.21 20.92 5.01
N GLU A 62 -36.17 20.04 4.73
CA GLU A 62 -36.41 18.84 5.51
C GLU A 62 -35.31 17.81 5.31
N GLY A 63 -34.89 17.59 4.07
CA GLY A 63 -33.72 16.76 3.72
C GLY A 63 -32.45 17.21 4.42
N MET A 64 -32.17 18.51 4.46
CA MET A 64 -31.03 19.10 5.17
C MET A 64 -31.09 18.85 6.69
N LYS A 65 -32.28 18.88 7.29
CA LYS A 65 -32.44 18.52 8.70
C LYS A 65 -32.10 17.05 8.96
N LYS A 66 -32.55 16.15 8.08
CA LYS A 66 -32.22 14.71 8.17
C LYS A 66 -30.73 14.46 8.00
N GLU A 67 -30.09 15.13 7.06
CA GLU A 67 -28.63 15.05 6.88
C GLU A 67 -27.89 15.50 8.16
N ALA A 68 -28.32 16.60 8.78
CA ALA A 68 -27.73 17.09 10.02
C ALA A 68 -27.92 16.09 11.19
N GLU A 69 -29.10 15.45 11.32
CA GLU A 69 -29.36 14.39 12.30
C GLU A 69 -28.39 13.22 12.09
N TYR A 70 -28.27 12.68 10.87
CA TYR A 70 -27.38 11.57 10.55
C TYR A 70 -25.91 11.93 10.72
N PHE A 71 -25.53 13.17 10.41
CA PHE A 71 -24.17 13.66 10.65
C PHE A 71 -23.85 13.67 12.16
N ILE A 72 -24.78 14.14 13.01
CA ILE A 72 -24.59 14.13 14.47
C ILE A 72 -24.45 12.70 14.98
N GLU A 73 -25.25 11.74 14.49
CA GLU A 73 -25.10 10.34 14.84
C GLU A 73 -23.70 9.79 14.49
N CYS A 74 -23.17 10.15 13.31
CA CYS A 74 -21.80 9.79 12.92
C CYS A 74 -20.78 10.48 13.83
N LEU A 75 -21.01 11.73 14.20
CA LEU A 75 -20.10 12.54 15.01
C LEU A 75 -19.93 11.99 16.44
N VAL A 76 -20.99 11.45 17.04
CA VAL A 76 -20.95 10.86 18.39
C VAL A 76 -20.61 9.36 18.38
N ASN A 77 -20.51 8.74 17.21
CA ASN A 77 -20.16 7.32 17.08
C ASN A 77 -18.68 7.08 17.43
N PRO A 78 -18.35 6.05 18.24
CA PRO A 78 -16.96 5.75 18.61
C PRO A 78 -16.02 5.51 17.41
N GLN A 79 -16.54 5.07 16.28
CA GLN A 79 -15.73 4.88 15.05
C GLN A 79 -15.11 6.19 14.56
N ARG A 80 -15.74 7.35 14.84
CA ARG A 80 -15.18 8.65 14.49
C ARG A 80 -13.80 8.86 15.12
N GLU A 81 -13.66 8.57 16.41
CA GLU A 81 -12.38 8.75 17.12
C GLU A 81 -11.30 7.82 16.54
N ALA A 82 -11.66 6.57 16.28
CA ALA A 82 -10.77 5.61 15.66
C ALA A 82 -10.31 6.06 14.24
N MET A 83 -11.25 6.56 13.43
CA MET A 83 -10.93 7.07 12.08
C MET A 83 -10.04 8.32 12.14
N ILE A 84 -10.27 9.24 13.06
CA ILE A 84 -9.42 10.41 13.28
C ILE A 84 -8.02 9.97 13.72
N HIS A 85 -7.92 9.03 14.66
CA HIS A 85 -6.64 8.50 15.12
C HIS A 85 -5.83 7.90 13.96
N ILE A 86 -6.43 7.03 13.16
CA ILE A 86 -5.75 6.44 11.98
C ILE A 86 -5.34 7.52 10.97
N PHE A 87 -6.22 8.49 10.67
CA PHE A 87 -5.92 9.56 9.75
C PHE A 87 -4.68 10.40 10.15
N PHE A 88 -4.54 10.71 11.42
CA PHE A 88 -3.36 11.41 11.93
C PHE A 88 -2.17 10.48 12.13
N GLY A 89 -2.40 9.21 12.48
CA GLY A 89 -1.37 8.20 12.60
C GLY A 89 -0.64 7.95 11.28
N GLU A 90 -1.37 7.79 10.17
CA GLU A 90 -0.79 7.64 8.84
C GLU A 90 0.06 8.85 8.43
N ARG A 91 -0.37 10.07 8.79
CA ARG A 91 0.40 11.29 8.54
C ARG A 91 1.63 11.42 9.43
N ALA A 92 1.54 10.95 10.67
CA ALA A 92 2.66 10.97 11.60
C ALA A 92 3.72 9.93 11.21
N ALA A 93 3.30 8.74 10.79
CA ALA A 93 4.21 7.65 10.38
C ALA A 93 5.13 8.03 9.21
N SER A 94 4.69 8.96 8.34
CA SER A 94 5.52 9.45 7.23
C SER A 94 6.55 10.51 7.63
N LYS A 95 6.63 10.88 8.93
CA LYS A 95 7.55 11.90 9.44
C LYS A 95 8.57 11.27 10.35
N ILE A 96 9.84 11.51 10.08
CA ILE A 96 10.94 11.14 10.95
C ILE A 96 11.33 12.40 11.71
N ASN A 97 11.13 12.42 13.05
CA ASN A 97 11.19 13.64 13.86
C ASN A 97 12.58 14.27 13.92
N ASP A 98 13.63 13.46 13.86
CA ASP A 98 15.04 13.84 13.95
C ASP A 98 15.70 14.03 12.57
N VAL A 99 14.95 13.87 11.48
CA VAL A 99 15.42 14.12 10.12
C VAL A 99 14.82 15.42 9.59
N PRO A 100 15.64 16.45 9.27
CA PRO A 100 15.17 17.68 8.66
C PRO A 100 14.44 17.44 7.35
N LYS A 101 13.40 18.23 7.06
CA LYS A 101 12.62 18.10 5.83
C LYS A 101 13.44 18.30 4.54
N GLU A 102 14.50 19.08 4.65
CA GLU A 102 15.42 19.45 3.59
C GLU A 102 16.49 18.39 3.33
N THR A 103 16.51 17.30 4.13
CA THR A 103 17.46 16.19 3.94
C THR A 103 17.26 15.59 2.55
N PRO A 104 18.30 15.55 1.70
CA PRO A 104 18.22 14.99 0.37
C PRO A 104 17.77 13.52 0.41
N LYS A 105 16.84 13.17 -0.46
CA LYS A 105 16.43 11.77 -0.65
C LYS A 105 17.43 11.08 -1.57
N LEU A 106 17.75 9.83 -1.26
CA LEU A 106 18.52 8.99 -2.16
C LEU A 106 17.60 8.46 -3.28
N ASP A 107 18.09 8.51 -4.51
CA ASP A 107 17.39 7.92 -5.65
C ASP A 107 17.65 6.42 -5.66
N ILE A 108 16.57 5.64 -5.61
CA ILE A 108 16.62 4.18 -5.71
C ILE A 108 16.17 3.80 -7.12
N SER A 109 17.10 3.39 -7.94
CA SER A 109 16.89 3.02 -9.35
C SER A 109 16.93 1.50 -9.57
N LYS A 110 17.54 0.74 -8.66
CA LYS A 110 17.65 -0.71 -8.72
C LYS A 110 17.72 -1.30 -7.31
N ALA A 111 16.98 -2.40 -7.09
CA ALA A 111 16.93 -3.09 -5.80
C ALA A 111 17.42 -4.54 -5.90
N GLY A 112 18.02 -5.03 -4.81
CA GLY A 112 18.34 -6.43 -4.59
C GLY A 112 17.49 -7.01 -3.46
N ILE A 113 17.07 -8.26 -3.59
CA ILE A 113 16.34 -8.99 -2.54
C ILE A 113 17.07 -10.28 -2.25
N ILE A 114 17.33 -10.56 -0.98
CA ILE A 114 17.91 -11.82 -0.54
C ILE A 114 16.82 -12.70 0.04
N GLY A 115 16.58 -13.82 -0.63
CA GLY A 115 15.51 -14.77 -0.32
C GLY A 115 14.31 -14.61 -1.24
N SER A 116 13.87 -15.72 -1.83
CA SER A 116 12.75 -15.79 -2.79
C SER A 116 11.44 -16.27 -2.16
N GLY A 117 11.38 -16.35 -0.83
CA GLY A 117 10.21 -16.76 -0.07
C GLY A 117 9.03 -15.79 -0.17
N THR A 118 7.99 -16.03 0.64
CA THR A 118 6.76 -15.19 0.65
C THR A 118 7.05 -13.71 0.84
N MET A 119 7.95 -13.37 1.77
CA MET A 119 8.30 -11.97 2.03
C MET A 119 9.16 -11.39 0.92
N GLY A 120 10.26 -12.05 0.54
CA GLY A 120 11.14 -11.55 -0.52
C GLY A 120 10.43 -11.41 -1.86
N GLY A 121 9.60 -12.39 -2.25
CA GLY A 121 8.78 -12.28 -3.45
C GLY A 121 7.77 -11.13 -3.39
N GLY A 122 7.10 -10.94 -2.25
CA GLY A 122 6.18 -9.82 -2.05
C GLY A 122 6.88 -8.45 -2.08
N ILE A 123 8.06 -8.35 -1.48
CA ILE A 123 8.89 -7.12 -1.49
C ILE A 123 9.38 -6.81 -2.91
N ALA A 124 9.83 -7.84 -3.66
CA ALA A 124 10.20 -7.67 -5.05
C ALA A 124 9.03 -7.13 -5.90
N MET A 125 7.80 -7.62 -5.67
CA MET A 125 6.62 -7.07 -6.32
C MET A 125 6.38 -5.59 -5.95
N CYS A 126 6.68 -5.15 -4.73
CA CYS A 126 6.55 -3.74 -4.34
C CYS A 126 7.44 -2.85 -5.20
N PHE A 127 8.70 -3.20 -5.41
CA PHE A 127 9.63 -2.46 -6.28
C PHE A 127 9.19 -2.49 -7.75
N ALA A 128 8.87 -3.66 -8.27
CA ALA A 128 8.42 -3.80 -9.66
C ALA A 128 7.14 -3.00 -9.96
N ASN A 129 6.19 -2.96 -9.02
CA ASN A 129 4.93 -2.23 -9.15
C ASN A 129 5.11 -0.70 -9.26
N ILE A 130 6.21 -0.16 -8.74
CA ILE A 130 6.56 1.26 -8.88
C ILE A 130 7.59 1.51 -9.99
N GLY A 131 7.89 0.49 -10.80
CA GLY A 131 8.76 0.61 -11.97
C GLY A 131 10.25 0.48 -11.67
N ILE A 132 10.66 0.04 -10.48
CA ILE A 132 12.06 -0.17 -10.11
C ILE A 132 12.46 -1.60 -10.44
N PRO A 133 13.49 -1.82 -11.29
CA PRO A 133 14.07 -3.12 -11.53
C PRO A 133 14.57 -3.76 -10.23
N VAL A 134 14.32 -5.05 -10.07
CA VAL A 134 14.70 -5.79 -8.87
C VAL A 134 15.31 -7.13 -9.21
N HIS A 135 16.39 -7.48 -8.52
CA HIS A 135 17.06 -8.77 -8.67
C HIS A 135 16.93 -9.57 -7.38
N ILE A 136 16.39 -10.79 -7.48
CA ILE A 136 16.23 -11.71 -6.36
C ILE A 136 17.39 -12.68 -6.34
N VAL A 137 18.10 -12.76 -5.22
CA VAL A 137 19.15 -13.74 -4.98
C VAL A 137 18.65 -14.77 -3.97
N ASP A 138 18.80 -16.03 -4.28
CA ASP A 138 18.54 -17.15 -3.35
C ASP A 138 19.71 -18.15 -3.43
N GLN A 139 19.92 -18.94 -2.40
CA GLN A 139 20.97 -19.94 -2.35
C GLN A 139 20.61 -21.22 -3.11
N ASP A 140 19.33 -21.40 -3.46
CA ASP A 140 18.78 -22.64 -4.02
C ASP A 140 17.92 -22.33 -5.24
N GLU A 141 18.28 -22.96 -6.38
CA GLU A 141 17.60 -22.76 -7.67
C GLU A 141 16.13 -23.21 -7.63
N GLU A 142 15.81 -24.27 -6.89
CA GLU A 142 14.42 -24.74 -6.73
C GLU A 142 13.57 -23.76 -5.96
N ASN A 143 14.11 -23.19 -4.87
CA ASN A 143 13.43 -22.17 -4.09
C ASN A 143 13.19 -20.94 -4.96
N LEU A 144 14.18 -20.53 -5.73
CA LEU A 144 14.08 -19.40 -6.66
C LEU A 144 12.98 -19.61 -7.71
N LYS A 145 12.92 -20.78 -8.34
CA LYS A 145 11.85 -21.15 -9.29
C LYS A 145 10.47 -21.12 -8.63
N LYS A 146 10.34 -21.66 -7.40
CA LYS A 146 9.08 -21.64 -6.63
C LYS A 146 8.66 -20.20 -6.29
N GLY A 147 9.60 -19.36 -5.89
CA GLY A 147 9.37 -17.95 -5.59
C GLY A 147 8.87 -17.17 -6.80
N LEU A 148 9.56 -17.28 -7.94
CA LEU A 148 9.16 -16.64 -9.19
C LEU A 148 7.78 -17.11 -9.68
N ALA A 149 7.51 -18.41 -9.59
CA ALA A 149 6.20 -18.95 -9.94
C ALA A 149 5.09 -18.44 -9.02
N ALA A 150 5.39 -18.14 -7.74
CA ALA A 150 4.44 -17.54 -6.82
C ALA A 150 4.15 -16.07 -7.19
N ILE A 151 5.17 -15.30 -7.55
CA ILE A 151 5.02 -13.92 -8.04
C ILE A 151 4.17 -13.90 -9.30
N GLU A 152 4.47 -14.75 -10.27
CA GLU A 152 3.71 -14.85 -11.53
C GLU A 152 2.24 -15.18 -11.27
N ARG A 153 1.94 -16.14 -10.37
CA ARG A 153 0.56 -16.48 -9.97
C ARG A 153 -0.17 -15.28 -9.36
N ASN A 154 0.53 -14.48 -8.52
CA ASN A 154 -0.06 -13.29 -7.92
C ASN A 154 -0.43 -12.25 -8.99
N TYR A 155 0.42 -12.02 -9.98
CA TYR A 155 0.11 -11.11 -11.08
C TYR A 155 -1.03 -11.65 -11.97
N LYS A 156 -1.02 -12.94 -12.31
CA LYS A 156 -2.13 -13.58 -13.06
C LYS A 156 -3.46 -13.41 -12.33
N PHE A 157 -3.48 -13.59 -11.02
CA PHE A 157 -4.68 -13.35 -10.20
C PHE A 157 -5.16 -11.89 -10.30
N MET A 158 -4.26 -10.91 -10.36
CA MET A 158 -4.64 -9.50 -10.55
C MET A 158 -5.26 -9.27 -11.94
N VAL A 159 -4.71 -9.90 -12.98
CA VAL A 159 -5.28 -9.84 -14.35
C VAL A 159 -6.67 -10.47 -14.38
N ASP A 160 -6.85 -11.67 -13.84
CA ASP A 160 -8.12 -12.38 -13.79
C ASP A 160 -9.22 -11.60 -13.05
N ARG A 161 -8.82 -10.76 -12.10
CA ARG A 161 -9.72 -9.87 -11.36
C ARG A 161 -9.93 -8.49 -12.02
N GLY A 162 -9.36 -8.27 -13.19
CA GLY A 162 -9.46 -7.01 -13.92
C GLY A 162 -8.78 -5.82 -13.21
N ARG A 163 -7.81 -6.10 -12.32
CA ARG A 163 -7.05 -5.09 -11.57
C ARG A 163 -5.76 -4.66 -12.29
N MET A 164 -5.37 -5.42 -13.30
CA MET A 164 -4.17 -5.21 -14.10
C MET A 164 -4.43 -5.76 -15.51
N SER A 165 -3.90 -5.12 -16.56
CA SER A 165 -3.92 -5.70 -17.90
C SER A 165 -2.81 -6.75 -18.06
N ALA A 166 -2.97 -7.66 -19.05
CA ALA A 166 -1.93 -8.64 -19.36
C ALA A 166 -0.61 -7.95 -19.78
N GLU A 167 -0.69 -6.87 -20.55
CA GLU A 167 0.47 -6.07 -20.96
C GLU A 167 1.18 -5.43 -19.76
N GLN A 168 0.42 -4.87 -18.81
CA GLN A 168 0.99 -4.34 -17.57
C GLN A 168 1.67 -5.43 -16.74
N MET A 169 1.07 -6.62 -16.66
CA MET A 169 1.66 -7.78 -15.99
C MET A 169 3.01 -8.13 -16.61
N GLU A 170 3.07 -8.30 -17.93
CA GLU A 170 4.30 -8.66 -18.65
C GLU A 170 5.40 -7.62 -18.43
N LYS A 171 5.07 -6.34 -18.55
CA LYS A 171 6.00 -5.24 -18.30
C LYS A 171 6.51 -5.23 -16.85
N THR A 172 5.61 -5.39 -15.87
CA THR A 172 5.98 -5.32 -14.44
C THR A 172 6.77 -6.55 -14.01
N PHE A 173 6.34 -7.75 -14.42
CA PHE A 173 7.05 -8.99 -14.14
C PHE A 173 8.43 -9.01 -14.82
N GLY A 174 8.56 -8.42 -16.01
CA GLY A 174 9.82 -8.25 -16.72
C GLY A 174 10.87 -7.40 -16.00
N LEU A 175 10.48 -6.61 -14.97
CA LEU A 175 11.42 -5.90 -14.10
C LEU A 175 12.05 -6.79 -13.02
N ILE A 176 11.57 -8.02 -12.84
CA ILE A 176 12.06 -8.96 -11.84
C ILE A 176 13.01 -9.94 -12.51
N SER A 177 14.27 -9.87 -12.13
CA SER A 177 15.31 -10.84 -12.52
C SER A 177 15.74 -11.65 -11.29
N SER A 178 16.50 -12.71 -11.49
CA SER A 178 16.90 -13.57 -10.39
C SER A 178 18.19 -14.32 -10.66
N GLY A 179 18.92 -14.67 -9.64
CA GLY A 179 20.16 -15.42 -9.71
C GLY A 179 20.55 -16.06 -8.38
N LEU A 180 21.74 -16.67 -8.36
CA LEU A 180 22.27 -17.39 -7.21
C LEU A 180 23.49 -16.70 -6.58
N SER A 181 23.94 -15.61 -7.17
CA SER A 181 25.18 -14.94 -6.78
C SER A 181 24.95 -13.50 -6.31
N TYR A 182 25.65 -13.10 -5.26
CA TYR A 182 25.63 -11.72 -4.77
C TYR A 182 26.28 -10.73 -5.75
N GLU A 183 27.19 -11.17 -6.64
CA GLU A 183 27.81 -10.34 -7.66
C GLU A 183 26.79 -9.77 -8.65
N GLU A 184 25.67 -10.46 -8.83
CA GLU A 184 24.58 -10.04 -9.74
C GLU A 184 23.81 -8.80 -9.22
N ILE A 185 24.01 -8.45 -7.95
CA ILE A 185 23.44 -7.27 -7.30
C ILE A 185 24.49 -6.21 -6.91
N SER A 186 25.68 -6.27 -7.48
CA SER A 186 26.79 -5.36 -7.14
C SER A 186 26.50 -3.88 -7.40
N ASP A 187 25.58 -3.57 -8.32
CA ASP A 187 25.22 -2.23 -8.79
C ASP A 187 23.90 -1.69 -8.19
N VAL A 188 23.26 -2.41 -7.28
CA VAL A 188 21.97 -1.98 -6.69
C VAL A 188 22.14 -0.82 -5.69
N ASP A 189 21.08 -0.03 -5.51
CA ASP A 189 21.04 1.09 -4.57
C ASP A 189 20.59 0.66 -3.18
N ILE A 190 19.80 -0.41 -3.11
CA ILE A 190 19.30 -0.97 -1.85
C ILE A 190 19.22 -2.49 -1.95
N VAL A 191 19.60 -3.16 -0.88
CA VAL A 191 19.37 -4.61 -0.70
C VAL A 191 18.43 -4.82 0.48
N ILE A 192 17.39 -5.65 0.32
CA ILE A 192 16.53 -6.06 1.43
C ILE A 192 16.70 -7.56 1.68
N GLU A 193 17.23 -7.90 2.83
CA GLU A 193 17.35 -9.27 3.29
C GLU A 193 16.01 -9.75 3.86
N ALA A 194 15.51 -10.87 3.35
CA ALA A 194 14.23 -11.48 3.71
C ALA A 194 14.34 -13.02 3.85
N VAL A 195 15.42 -13.49 4.47
CA VAL A 195 15.66 -14.91 4.77
C VAL A 195 15.10 -15.30 6.13
N TYR A 196 15.37 -16.55 6.56
CA TYR A 196 14.96 -17.05 7.87
C TYR A 196 15.44 -16.16 9.03
N GLU A 197 14.59 -16.04 10.06
CA GLU A 197 14.83 -15.23 11.26
C GLU A 197 15.86 -15.91 12.17
N ASN A 198 17.13 -15.79 11.81
CA ASN A 198 18.28 -16.32 12.53
C ASN A 198 19.44 -15.31 12.48
N LEU A 199 19.91 -14.85 13.64
CA LEU A 199 20.90 -13.79 13.73
C LEU A 199 22.23 -14.18 13.06
N ASP A 200 22.75 -15.37 13.34
CA ASP A 200 24.05 -15.81 12.80
C ASP A 200 24.01 -15.86 11.26
N LEU A 201 22.92 -16.39 10.69
CA LEU A 201 22.71 -16.43 9.25
C LEU A 201 22.69 -15.01 8.65
N LYS A 202 21.96 -14.09 9.29
CA LYS A 202 21.87 -12.70 8.82
C LYS A 202 23.21 -11.95 8.95
N LEU A 203 23.98 -12.18 10.01
CA LEU A 203 25.33 -11.63 10.16
C LEU A 203 26.27 -12.12 9.04
N GLU A 204 26.19 -13.40 8.67
CA GLU A 204 26.98 -13.95 7.56
C GLU A 204 26.57 -13.29 6.22
N ILE A 205 25.26 -13.14 5.97
CA ILE A 205 24.74 -12.51 4.77
C ILE A 205 25.16 -11.04 4.70
N PHE A 206 25.03 -10.28 5.79
CA PHE A 206 25.39 -8.86 5.82
C PHE A 206 26.89 -8.63 5.55
N LYS A 207 27.77 -9.48 6.07
CA LYS A 207 29.21 -9.45 5.74
C LYS A 207 29.46 -9.68 4.24
N LYS A 208 28.76 -10.66 3.63
CA LYS A 208 28.88 -10.92 2.19
C LYS A 208 28.33 -9.77 1.35
N LEU A 209 27.19 -9.20 1.76
CA LEU A 209 26.60 -8.03 1.08
C LEU A 209 27.51 -6.80 1.17
N ASP A 210 28.13 -6.57 2.32
CA ASP A 210 29.07 -5.46 2.52
C ASP A 210 30.27 -5.52 1.58
N GLU A 211 30.66 -6.73 1.13
CA GLU A 211 31.73 -6.93 0.16
C GLU A 211 31.26 -6.93 -1.30
N ALA A 212 30.03 -7.37 -1.55
CA ALA A 212 29.53 -7.61 -2.90
C ALA A 212 28.89 -6.38 -3.55
N VAL A 213 28.24 -5.51 -2.77
CA VAL A 213 27.49 -4.36 -3.32
C VAL A 213 28.30 -3.06 -3.19
N LYS A 214 27.97 -2.06 -4.01
CA LYS A 214 28.64 -0.75 -4.02
C LYS A 214 28.57 -0.06 -2.64
N ASP A 215 29.55 0.77 -2.34
CA ASP A 215 29.76 1.37 -1.00
C ASP A 215 28.60 2.27 -0.51
N ASP A 216 27.84 2.87 -1.41
CA ASP A 216 26.72 3.74 -1.11
C ASP A 216 25.37 3.02 -1.03
N ALA A 217 25.33 1.72 -1.29
CA ALA A 217 24.11 0.93 -1.21
C ALA A 217 23.58 0.84 0.24
N ILE A 218 22.27 0.92 0.40
CA ILE A 218 21.57 0.68 1.65
C ILE A 218 21.41 -0.82 1.87
N LEU A 219 21.75 -1.31 3.05
CA LEU A 219 21.53 -2.68 3.47
C LEU A 219 20.36 -2.73 4.46
N ALA A 220 19.27 -3.37 4.10
CA ALA A 220 18.08 -3.44 4.92
C ALA A 220 17.76 -4.88 5.33
N SER A 221 17.32 -5.09 6.56
CA SER A 221 16.80 -6.39 7.01
C SER A 221 15.29 -6.30 7.25
N ASN A 222 14.56 -7.31 6.75
CA ASN A 222 13.13 -7.51 7.03
C ASN A 222 12.89 -8.28 8.34
N THR A 223 13.81 -8.16 9.30
CA THR A 223 13.65 -8.82 10.60
C THR A 223 12.45 -8.28 11.37
N SER A 224 11.77 -9.16 12.12
CA SER A 224 10.68 -8.78 13.01
C SER A 224 11.14 -8.41 14.42
N GLY A 225 12.33 -8.84 14.84
CA GLY A 225 12.72 -8.66 16.22
C GLY A 225 14.20 -8.91 16.54
N LEU A 226 15.04 -9.16 15.54
CA LEU A 226 16.48 -9.27 15.76
C LEU A 226 17.11 -7.88 15.88
N ASP A 227 18.24 -7.82 16.56
CA ASP A 227 19.02 -6.61 16.77
C ASP A 227 19.63 -6.12 15.45
N VAL A 228 19.11 -5.01 14.93
CA VAL A 228 19.59 -4.39 13.70
C VAL A 228 20.94 -3.73 13.88
N ASP A 229 21.26 -3.24 15.10
CA ASP A 229 22.55 -2.65 15.40
C ASP A 229 23.65 -3.72 15.32
N ALA A 230 23.38 -4.96 15.75
CA ALA A 230 24.31 -6.07 15.57
C ALA A 230 24.58 -6.38 14.09
N LEU A 231 23.56 -6.25 13.20
CA LEU A 231 23.75 -6.36 11.76
C LEU A 231 24.59 -5.22 11.21
N ALA A 232 24.37 -3.99 11.69
CA ALA A 232 25.13 -2.82 11.29
C ALA A 232 26.62 -2.94 11.71
N ASP A 233 26.89 -3.34 12.93
CA ASP A 233 28.24 -3.47 13.50
C ASP A 233 29.09 -4.52 12.77
N CYS A 234 28.49 -5.47 12.08
CA CYS A 234 29.22 -6.48 11.33
C CYS A 234 29.64 -6.01 9.92
N THR A 235 29.24 -4.80 9.49
CA THR A 235 29.58 -4.19 8.20
C THR A 235 30.59 -3.05 8.34
N LYS A 236 31.18 -2.61 7.24
CA LYS A 236 32.07 -1.42 7.17
C LYS A 236 31.29 -0.11 7.04
N ARG A 237 29.97 -0.18 6.93
CA ARG A 237 29.04 0.93 6.68
C ARG A 237 27.80 0.88 7.59
N PRO A 238 27.97 0.88 8.93
CA PRO A 238 26.84 0.74 9.86
C PRO A 238 25.76 1.82 9.66
N GLU A 239 26.14 3.01 9.21
CA GLU A 239 25.23 4.11 8.89
C GLU A 239 24.36 3.87 7.63
N LYS A 240 24.64 2.82 6.86
CA LYS A 240 23.84 2.39 5.70
C LYS A 240 22.93 1.20 6.01
N VAL A 241 22.93 0.72 7.24
CA VAL A 241 22.11 -0.41 7.65
C VAL A 241 20.81 0.07 8.30
N VAL A 242 19.68 -0.52 7.90
CA VAL A 242 18.35 -0.14 8.39
C VAL A 242 17.42 -1.36 8.52
N GLY A 243 16.53 -1.33 9.51
CA GLY A 243 15.43 -2.30 9.61
C GLY A 243 14.23 -1.86 8.75
N THR A 244 13.67 -2.77 7.98
CA THR A 244 12.47 -2.56 7.17
C THR A 244 11.52 -3.73 7.36
N HIS A 245 10.56 -3.59 8.29
CA HIS A 245 9.63 -4.66 8.60
C HIS A 245 8.35 -4.58 7.77
N PHE A 246 8.36 -5.22 6.62
CA PHE A 246 7.16 -5.37 5.78
C PHE A 246 6.15 -6.32 6.41
N PHE A 247 4.86 -6.00 6.33
CA PHE A 247 3.79 -6.89 6.75
C PHE A 247 3.41 -7.89 5.66
N SER A 248 3.12 -9.12 6.06
CA SER A 248 2.78 -10.21 5.13
C SER A 248 1.31 -10.21 4.71
N PRO A 249 1.02 -10.36 3.41
CA PRO A 249 1.91 -10.35 2.25
C PRO A 249 2.34 -8.92 1.87
N ALA A 250 3.62 -8.70 1.65
CA ALA A 250 4.18 -7.35 1.44
C ALA A 250 3.54 -6.59 0.28
N ASN A 251 3.21 -7.26 -0.81
CA ASN A 251 2.56 -6.68 -1.99
C ASN A 251 1.09 -6.27 -1.78
N ILE A 252 0.49 -6.59 -0.64
CA ILE A 252 -0.91 -6.28 -0.29
C ILE A 252 -1.01 -5.36 0.91
N MET A 253 -0.24 -5.63 1.95
CA MET A 253 -0.24 -4.86 3.19
C MET A 253 0.49 -3.54 2.98
N ARG A 254 -0.12 -2.44 3.47
CA ARG A 254 0.40 -1.09 3.23
C ARG A 254 1.36 -0.59 4.30
N LEU A 255 1.45 -1.28 5.42
CA LEU A 255 2.30 -0.87 6.54
C LEU A 255 3.71 -1.43 6.35
N LEU A 256 4.68 -0.54 6.48
CA LEU A 256 6.11 -0.79 6.55
C LEU A 256 6.62 -0.11 7.82
#